data_a164f167edad269e48bbb91c5d3b5015
#
_entry.id   a164f167edad269e48bbb91c5d3b5015
#
_cell.length_a   1.000
_cell.length_b   1.000
_cell.length_c   1.000
_cell.angle_alpha   90.00
_cell.angle_beta   90.00
_cell.angle_gamma   90.00
#
_symmetry.space_group_name_H-M   'P 1'
#
loop_
_entity.id
_entity.type
_entity.pdbx_description
1 polymer ?
#
loop_
_entity_poly.entity_id
_entity_poly.type
_entity_poly.pdbx_seq_one_letter_code
_entity_poly.pdbx_strand_id
1 'polypeptide(L)'
;LMQTAADCALWMEGVARPCAVNIRICDDDAIHEINREYRGVDRATDVLSFPTVNYPAGKTAGQCDKLLARELDDEVDACMLGDLIISMPHVLAQAAEYGHSPEREAAYLTVHGLCHLMGYDHIEDEDKKKMRAMEEKILSAIGMTRDGEMQTDVSDETLLEMARQAMLRSYSPYSGYPVGAALLCEHPD
;
A
#
# COMPACT_ATOMS: atom_id res chain seq x y z
N LEU A 1 9.50 -1.19 4.70
CA LEU A 1 8.75 -2.06 3.80
C LEU A 1 7.34 -1.54 3.56
N MET A 2 6.44 -1.49 4.57
CA MET A 2 5.06 -1.03 4.40
C MET A 2 4.98 0.41 3.87
N GLN A 3 5.82 1.32 4.38
CA GLN A 3 5.94 2.68 3.85
C GLN A 3 6.34 2.68 2.37
N THR A 4 7.36 1.91 2.01
CA THR A 4 7.82 1.78 0.61
C THR A 4 6.71 1.24 -0.29
N ALA A 5 5.93 0.27 0.19
CA ALA A 5 4.79 -0.28 -0.53
C ALA A 5 3.70 0.78 -0.76
N ALA A 6 3.40 1.60 0.26
CA ALA A 6 2.42 2.67 0.15
C ALA A 6 2.87 3.76 -0.84
N ASP A 7 4.12 4.21 -0.74
CA ASP A 7 4.67 5.21 -1.65
C ASP A 7 4.68 4.71 -3.10
N CYS A 8 5.08 3.46 -3.32
CA CYS A 8 5.07 2.82 -4.64
C CYS A 8 3.64 2.70 -5.20
N ALA A 9 2.69 2.26 -4.37
CA ALA A 9 1.29 2.13 -4.76
C ALA A 9 0.69 3.46 -5.23
N LEU A 10 0.88 4.52 -4.45
CA LEU A 10 0.40 5.86 -4.78
C LEU A 10 1.03 6.41 -6.05
N TRP A 11 2.33 6.19 -6.21
CA TRP A 11 3.04 6.60 -7.42
C TRP A 11 2.51 5.89 -8.68
N MET A 12 2.34 4.56 -8.60
CA MET A 12 1.85 3.77 -9.73
C MET A 12 0.41 4.07 -10.09
N GLU A 13 -0.40 4.44 -9.10
CA GLU A 13 -1.77 4.89 -9.29
C GLU A 13 -1.85 6.31 -9.90
N GLY A 14 -0.74 7.04 -9.95
CA GLY A 14 -0.70 8.41 -10.47
C GLY A 14 -1.29 9.44 -9.52
N VAL A 15 -1.30 9.14 -8.22
CA VAL A 15 -1.74 10.09 -7.19
C VAL A 15 -0.66 11.15 -6.98
N ALA A 16 -0.98 12.40 -7.34
CA ALA A 16 -0.03 13.52 -7.27
C ALA A 16 -0.02 14.22 -5.90
N ARG A 17 -1.04 14.00 -5.08
CA ARG A 17 -1.17 14.64 -3.76
C ARG A 17 -0.41 13.86 -2.70
N PRO A 18 0.12 14.55 -1.66
CA PRO A 18 0.51 13.87 -0.44
C PRO A 18 -0.68 13.11 0.14
N CYS A 19 -0.49 11.83 0.42
CA CYS A 19 -1.50 10.99 1.04
C CYS A 19 -0.93 10.31 2.27
N ALA A 20 -1.80 10.06 3.24
CA ALA A 20 -1.48 9.31 4.44
C ALA A 20 -2.43 8.11 4.58
N VAL A 21 -1.92 7.04 5.16
CA VAL A 21 -2.66 5.86 5.54
C VAL A 21 -2.24 5.44 6.93
N ASN A 22 -3.18 5.11 7.79
CA ASN A 22 -2.89 4.54 9.09
C ASN A 22 -2.75 3.02 8.95
N ILE A 23 -1.63 2.46 9.37
CA ILE A 23 -1.41 1.01 9.38
C ILE A 23 -1.25 0.56 10.81
N ARG A 24 -2.16 -0.27 11.28
CA ARG A 24 -2.12 -0.91 12.60
C ARG A 24 -1.83 -2.39 12.45
N ILE A 25 -0.81 -2.86 13.15
CA ILE A 25 -0.52 -4.29 13.30
C ILE A 25 -1.09 -4.73 14.65
N CYS A 26 -1.78 -5.87 14.67
CA CYS A 26 -2.42 -6.41 15.87
C CYS A 26 -2.37 -7.94 15.90
N ASP A 27 -2.92 -8.53 16.95
CA ASP A 27 -3.18 -9.95 17.07
C ASP A 27 -4.58 -10.33 16.54
N ASP A 28 -4.88 -11.63 16.57
CA ASP A 28 -6.13 -12.18 16.06
C ASP A 28 -7.34 -11.77 16.90
N ASP A 29 -7.18 -11.61 18.20
CA ASP A 29 -8.27 -11.21 19.10
C ASP A 29 -8.70 -9.77 18.78
N ALA A 30 -7.74 -8.86 18.61
CA ALA A 30 -8.03 -7.46 18.29
C ALA A 30 -8.68 -7.29 16.91
N ILE A 31 -8.17 -7.97 15.86
CA ILE A 31 -8.77 -7.88 14.52
C ILE A 31 -10.13 -8.56 14.45
N HIS A 32 -10.35 -9.63 15.23
CA HIS A 32 -11.65 -10.30 15.37
C HIS A 32 -12.69 -9.34 15.95
N GLU A 33 -12.38 -8.63 17.04
CA GLU A 33 -13.29 -7.65 17.63
C GLU A 33 -13.68 -6.57 16.62
N ILE A 34 -12.70 -6.02 15.89
CA ILE A 34 -12.95 -4.99 14.86
C ILE A 34 -13.78 -5.56 13.71
N ASN A 35 -13.50 -6.77 13.24
CA ASN A 35 -14.24 -7.41 12.17
C ASN A 35 -15.71 -7.66 12.57
N ARG A 36 -15.93 -8.08 13.82
CA ARG A 36 -17.28 -8.25 14.37
C ARG A 36 -18.02 -6.93 14.48
N GLU A 37 -17.37 -5.89 15.00
CA GLU A 37 -17.99 -4.59 15.23
C GLU A 37 -18.34 -3.86 13.92
N TYR A 38 -17.40 -3.80 12.98
CA TYR A 38 -17.53 -2.96 11.79
C TYR A 38 -18.02 -3.70 10.54
N ARG A 39 -17.83 -5.01 10.45
CA ARG A 39 -18.22 -5.83 9.29
C ARG A 39 -19.33 -6.84 9.64
N GLY A 40 -19.67 -7.03 10.92
CA GLY A 40 -20.62 -8.04 11.37
C GLY A 40 -20.15 -9.48 11.21
N VAL A 41 -18.84 -9.69 11.04
CA VAL A 41 -18.23 -11.02 10.81
C VAL A 41 -17.54 -11.48 12.08
N ASP A 42 -18.06 -12.52 12.72
CA ASP A 42 -17.59 -13.02 14.00
C ASP A 42 -16.43 -14.03 13.83
N ARG A 43 -15.31 -13.56 13.28
CA ARG A 43 -14.04 -14.29 13.16
C ARG A 43 -12.88 -13.34 12.91
N ALA A 44 -11.66 -13.77 13.24
CA ALA A 44 -10.44 -13.09 12.82
C ALA A 44 -10.25 -13.15 11.30
N THR A 45 -9.49 -12.22 10.76
CA THR A 45 -9.06 -12.14 9.36
C THR A 45 -7.62 -11.65 9.28
N ASP A 46 -7.02 -11.72 8.13
CA ASP A 46 -5.65 -11.28 7.86
C ASP A 46 -5.52 -9.76 7.78
N VAL A 47 -6.40 -9.11 7.02
CA VAL A 47 -6.39 -7.65 6.84
C VAL A 47 -7.82 -7.08 6.80
N LEU A 48 -7.97 -5.89 7.35
CA LEU A 48 -9.15 -5.04 7.19
C LEU A 48 -8.72 -3.68 6.62
N SER A 49 -9.46 -3.22 5.62
CA SER A 49 -9.28 -1.89 5.03
C SER A 49 -10.54 -1.05 5.21
N PHE A 50 -10.38 0.18 5.70
CA PHE A 50 -11.46 1.14 5.94
C PHE A 50 -11.17 2.41 5.13
N PRO A 51 -11.65 2.52 3.87
CA PRO A 51 -11.43 3.68 3.04
C PRO A 51 -12.20 4.90 3.57
N THR A 52 -11.57 6.08 3.61
CA THR A 52 -12.23 7.37 3.83
C THR A 52 -12.93 7.85 2.57
N VAL A 53 -12.37 7.55 1.40
CA VAL A 53 -12.90 8.00 0.11
C VAL A 53 -13.78 6.93 -0.52
N ASN A 54 -15.02 7.31 -0.88
CA ASN A 54 -15.89 6.47 -1.68
C ASN A 54 -15.75 6.85 -3.15
N TYR A 55 -15.00 6.06 -3.91
CA TYR A 55 -14.84 6.28 -5.34
C TYR A 55 -16.06 5.81 -6.14
N PRO A 56 -16.42 6.50 -7.23
CA PRO A 56 -17.44 6.01 -8.16
C PRO A 56 -17.04 4.65 -8.75
N ALA A 57 -18.03 3.81 -9.07
CA ALA A 57 -17.79 2.49 -9.64
C ALA A 57 -16.80 2.52 -10.83
N GLY A 58 -15.79 1.68 -10.77
CA GLY A 58 -14.73 1.59 -11.79
C GLY A 58 -13.75 2.76 -11.82
N LYS A 59 -13.75 3.63 -10.80
CA LYS A 59 -12.80 4.73 -10.65
C LYS A 59 -11.87 4.47 -9.48
N THR A 60 -10.63 4.94 -9.62
CA THR A 60 -9.58 4.81 -8.63
C THR A 60 -9.05 6.18 -8.19
N ALA A 61 -8.20 6.19 -7.18
CA ALA A 61 -7.65 7.40 -6.56
C ALA A 61 -6.99 8.35 -7.57
N GLY A 62 -6.18 7.82 -8.49
CA GLY A 62 -5.49 8.62 -9.51
C GLY A 62 -6.43 9.32 -10.50
N GLN A 63 -7.68 8.86 -10.61
CA GLN A 63 -8.70 9.46 -11.46
C GLN A 63 -9.61 10.43 -10.70
N CYS A 64 -9.51 10.49 -9.38
CA CYS A 64 -10.46 11.17 -8.50
C CYS A 64 -9.81 12.22 -7.58
N ASP A 65 -8.85 12.98 -8.10
CA ASP A 65 -8.10 14.01 -7.36
C ASP A 65 -8.97 14.96 -6.54
N LYS A 66 -10.14 15.36 -7.06
CA LYS A 66 -11.07 16.25 -6.35
C LYS A 66 -11.74 15.58 -5.15
N LEU A 67 -11.90 14.26 -5.16
CA LEU A 67 -12.44 13.54 -4.01
C LEU A 67 -11.36 13.41 -2.94
N LEU A 68 -10.14 13.04 -3.33
CA LEU A 68 -8.99 13.01 -2.43
C LEU A 68 -8.75 14.36 -1.73
N ALA A 69 -8.87 15.45 -2.46
CA ALA A 69 -8.66 16.79 -1.91
C ALA A 69 -9.64 17.17 -0.77
N ARG A 70 -10.76 16.46 -0.62
CA ARG A 70 -11.73 16.69 0.47
C ARG A 70 -11.31 16.03 1.77
N GLU A 71 -10.43 15.04 1.69
CA GLU A 71 -9.89 14.29 2.81
C GLU A 71 -8.52 14.83 3.26
N LEU A 72 -8.23 16.10 2.94
CA LEU A 72 -7.03 16.77 3.42
C LEU A 72 -7.15 16.96 4.95
N ASP A 73 -6.17 16.43 5.64
CA ASP A 73 -5.96 16.65 7.06
C ASP A 73 -4.89 17.72 7.24
N ASP A 74 -5.29 18.87 7.79
CA ASP A 74 -4.42 20.04 7.96
C ASP A 74 -3.31 19.80 9.01
N GLU A 75 -3.48 18.83 9.93
CA GLU A 75 -2.46 18.51 10.93
C GLU A 75 -1.32 17.68 10.31
N VAL A 76 -1.65 16.82 9.35
CA VAL A 76 -0.68 15.93 8.67
C VAL A 76 -0.21 16.51 7.33
N ASP A 77 -0.93 17.52 6.80
CA ASP A 77 -0.73 18.10 5.45
C ASP A 77 -0.79 17.03 4.35
N ALA A 78 -1.71 16.07 4.49
CA ALA A 78 -1.89 14.96 3.56
C ALA A 78 -3.36 14.54 3.48
N CYS A 79 -3.76 13.99 2.33
CA CYS A 79 -5.10 13.43 2.16
C CYS A 79 -5.17 12.05 2.82
N MET A 80 -6.10 11.86 3.75
CA MET A 80 -6.29 10.59 4.43
C MET A 80 -6.97 9.58 3.51
N LEU A 81 -6.29 8.46 3.21
CA LEU A 81 -6.86 7.37 2.41
C LEU A 81 -7.73 6.44 3.24
N GLY A 82 -7.40 6.28 4.51
CA GLY A 82 -8.09 5.39 5.43
C GLY A 82 -7.16 4.60 6.34
N ASP A 83 -7.73 3.52 6.89
CA ASP A 83 -7.04 2.68 7.87
C ASP A 83 -6.86 1.26 7.33
N LEU A 84 -5.69 0.68 7.59
CA LEU A 84 -5.38 -0.74 7.41
C LEU A 84 -5.09 -1.37 8.75
N ILE A 85 -5.69 -2.52 9.00
CA ILE A 85 -5.45 -3.32 10.21
C ILE A 85 -5.01 -4.70 9.76
N ILE A 86 -3.83 -5.14 10.19
CA ILE A 86 -3.18 -6.37 9.73
C ILE A 86 -2.93 -7.26 10.94
N SER A 87 -3.37 -8.53 10.87
CA SER A 87 -3.05 -9.54 11.88
C SER A 87 -1.67 -10.12 11.64
N MET A 88 -0.75 -9.94 12.60
CA MET A 88 0.58 -10.55 12.52
C MET A 88 0.53 -12.09 12.61
N PRO A 89 -0.30 -12.72 13.45
CA PRO A 89 -0.46 -14.18 13.42
C PRO A 89 -0.88 -14.72 12.05
N HIS A 90 -1.80 -14.05 11.34
CA HIS A 90 -2.19 -14.43 9.99
C HIS A 90 -1.05 -14.26 8.98
N VAL A 91 -0.29 -13.16 9.07
CA VAL A 91 0.92 -12.96 8.24
C VAL A 91 1.87 -14.14 8.38
N LEU A 92 2.18 -14.56 9.61
CA LEU A 92 3.10 -15.67 9.86
C LEU A 92 2.55 -17.02 9.38
N ALA A 93 1.27 -17.26 9.60
CA ALA A 93 0.61 -18.51 9.18
C ALA A 93 0.54 -18.63 7.66
N GLN A 94 0.11 -17.57 6.97
CA GLN A 94 -0.01 -17.56 5.51
C GLN A 94 1.36 -17.61 4.83
N ALA A 95 2.37 -16.91 5.38
CA ALA A 95 3.75 -17.02 4.88
C ALA A 95 4.26 -18.46 4.92
N ALA A 96 4.02 -19.16 6.03
CA ALA A 96 4.40 -20.57 6.18
C ALA A 96 3.60 -21.49 5.25
N GLU A 97 2.29 -21.26 5.09
CA GLU A 97 1.41 -22.02 4.21
C GLU A 97 1.79 -21.89 2.73
N TYR A 98 2.11 -20.67 2.30
CA TYR A 98 2.44 -20.38 0.89
C TYR A 98 3.93 -20.47 0.57
N GLY A 99 4.77 -20.76 1.55
CA GLY A 99 6.20 -21.02 1.36
C GLY A 99 7.04 -19.81 1.00
N HIS A 100 6.67 -18.63 1.48
CA HIS A 100 7.43 -17.39 1.31
C HIS A 100 7.72 -16.68 2.65
N SER A 101 8.46 -15.59 2.62
CA SER A 101 8.84 -14.91 3.86
C SER A 101 7.67 -14.13 4.50
N PRO A 102 7.68 -13.95 5.83
CA PRO A 102 6.72 -13.08 6.53
C PRO A 102 6.72 -11.64 6.00
N GLU A 103 7.89 -11.14 5.60
CA GLU A 103 8.03 -9.80 5.03
C GLU A 103 7.26 -9.68 3.73
N ARG A 104 7.34 -10.71 2.88
CA ARG A 104 6.59 -10.76 1.62
C ARG A 104 5.10 -10.80 1.87
N GLU A 105 4.63 -11.59 2.83
CA GLU A 105 3.21 -11.66 3.18
C GLU A 105 2.72 -10.33 3.73
N ALA A 106 3.47 -9.71 4.65
CA ALA A 106 3.15 -8.39 5.18
C ALA A 106 3.09 -7.32 4.07
N ALA A 107 4.01 -7.37 3.11
CA ALA A 107 3.99 -6.49 1.94
C ALA A 107 2.74 -6.74 1.08
N TYR A 108 2.40 -8.01 0.81
CA TYR A 108 1.23 -8.38 0.04
C TYR A 108 -0.07 -7.88 0.68
N LEU A 109 -0.29 -8.15 1.97
CA LEU A 109 -1.49 -7.69 2.68
C LEU A 109 -1.57 -6.16 2.74
N THR A 110 -0.43 -5.48 2.88
CA THR A 110 -0.36 -4.02 2.82
C THR A 110 -0.78 -3.52 1.44
N VAL A 111 -0.21 -4.04 0.37
CA VAL A 111 -0.54 -3.66 -1.01
C VAL A 111 -1.99 -3.96 -1.34
N HIS A 112 -2.48 -5.14 -0.96
CA HIS A 112 -3.87 -5.53 -1.14
C HIS A 112 -4.84 -4.54 -0.47
N GLY A 113 -4.60 -4.23 0.80
CA GLY A 113 -5.41 -3.26 1.53
C GLY A 113 -5.31 -1.84 0.93
N LEU A 114 -4.13 -1.40 0.50
CA LEU A 114 -3.95 -0.12 -0.18
C LEU A 114 -4.72 -0.06 -1.51
N CYS A 115 -4.76 -1.15 -2.28
CA CYS A 115 -5.58 -1.21 -3.48
C CYS A 115 -7.05 -0.93 -3.14
N HIS A 116 -7.58 -1.53 -2.09
CA HIS A 116 -8.94 -1.23 -1.62
C HIS A 116 -9.11 0.25 -1.20
N LEU A 117 -8.15 0.82 -0.46
CA LEU A 117 -8.19 2.24 -0.09
C LEU A 117 -8.14 3.17 -1.30
N MET A 118 -7.54 2.73 -2.41
CA MET A 118 -7.47 3.47 -3.66
C MET A 118 -8.64 3.19 -4.63
N GLY A 119 -9.64 2.41 -4.21
CA GLY A 119 -10.87 2.18 -4.98
C GLY A 119 -10.84 0.96 -5.90
N TYR A 120 -9.83 0.08 -5.78
CA TYR A 120 -9.87 -1.23 -6.43
C TYR A 120 -10.80 -2.18 -5.69
N ASP A 121 -11.42 -3.09 -6.44
CA ASP A 121 -12.26 -4.15 -5.89
C ASP A 121 -11.98 -5.47 -6.63
N HIS A 122 -12.45 -6.56 -6.07
CA HIS A 122 -12.30 -7.90 -6.65
C HIS A 122 -13.62 -8.70 -6.66
N ILE A 123 -14.77 -8.01 -6.61
CA ILE A 123 -16.10 -8.64 -6.68
C ILE A 123 -16.35 -9.17 -8.08
N GLU A 124 -16.16 -8.33 -9.09
CA GLU A 124 -16.32 -8.72 -10.49
C GLU A 124 -15.00 -9.26 -11.07
N ASP A 125 -15.07 -10.24 -11.98
CA ASP A 125 -13.89 -10.89 -12.56
C ASP A 125 -12.91 -9.90 -13.23
N GLU A 126 -13.43 -8.88 -13.91
CA GLU A 126 -12.61 -7.85 -14.57
C GLU A 126 -11.91 -6.93 -13.57
N ASP A 127 -12.57 -6.56 -12.47
CA ASP A 127 -12.00 -5.70 -11.44
C ASP A 127 -10.98 -6.48 -10.62
N LYS A 128 -11.23 -7.77 -10.36
CA LYS A 128 -10.26 -8.69 -9.77
C LYS A 128 -8.98 -8.80 -10.59
N LYS A 129 -9.07 -8.87 -11.93
CA LYS A 129 -7.89 -8.90 -12.81
C LYS A 129 -7.09 -7.59 -12.72
N LYS A 130 -7.78 -6.44 -12.73
CA LYS A 130 -7.15 -5.12 -12.61
C LYS A 130 -6.43 -4.97 -11.28
N MET A 131 -7.10 -5.33 -10.17
CA MET A 131 -6.53 -5.27 -8.84
C MET A 131 -5.28 -6.16 -8.71
N ARG A 132 -5.37 -7.43 -9.16
CA ARG A 132 -4.23 -8.35 -9.17
C ARG A 132 -3.05 -7.83 -10.00
N ALA A 133 -3.33 -7.26 -11.17
CA ALA A 133 -2.27 -6.69 -12.00
C ALA A 133 -1.57 -5.51 -11.31
N MET A 134 -2.31 -4.68 -10.55
CA MET A 134 -1.72 -3.60 -9.77
C MET A 134 -0.92 -4.13 -8.57
N GLU A 135 -1.45 -5.11 -7.83
CA GLU A 135 -0.75 -5.77 -6.73
C GLU A 135 0.60 -6.35 -7.17
N GLU A 136 0.61 -7.16 -8.23
CA GLU A 136 1.84 -7.77 -8.75
C GLU A 136 2.83 -6.71 -9.24
N LYS A 137 2.36 -5.65 -9.88
CA LYS A 137 3.19 -4.55 -10.34
C LYS A 137 3.87 -3.82 -9.17
N ILE A 138 3.13 -3.54 -8.09
CA ILE A 138 3.68 -2.88 -6.90
C ILE A 138 4.67 -3.80 -6.19
N LEU A 139 4.30 -5.07 -5.95
CA LEU A 139 5.16 -6.04 -5.28
C LEU A 139 6.45 -6.28 -6.05
N SER A 140 6.37 -6.39 -7.37
CA SER A 140 7.55 -6.53 -8.23
C SER A 140 8.48 -5.31 -8.12
N ALA A 141 7.93 -4.10 -8.11
CA ALA A 141 8.71 -2.87 -8.03
C ALA A 141 9.42 -2.68 -6.68
N ILE A 142 8.89 -3.27 -5.61
CA ILE A 142 9.54 -3.27 -4.28
C ILE A 142 10.35 -4.55 -4.02
N GLY A 143 10.60 -5.38 -5.05
CA GLY A 143 11.41 -6.59 -4.95
C GLY A 143 10.74 -7.77 -4.25
N MET A 144 9.41 -7.78 -4.09
CA MET A 144 8.64 -8.82 -3.38
C MET A 144 7.92 -9.76 -4.37
N THR A 145 8.66 -10.41 -5.25
CA THR A 145 8.11 -11.36 -6.23
C THR A 145 7.73 -12.72 -5.61
N ARG A 146 6.90 -13.52 -6.30
CA ARG A 146 6.43 -14.83 -5.78
C ARG A 146 7.54 -15.87 -5.67
N ASP A 147 8.52 -15.84 -6.54
CA ASP A 147 9.50 -16.90 -6.69
C ASP A 147 10.78 -16.69 -5.84
N GLY A 148 10.76 -15.74 -4.91
CA GLY A 148 11.92 -15.47 -4.03
C GLY A 148 13.17 -14.97 -4.78
N GLU A 149 13.12 -14.89 -6.09
CA GLU A 149 14.14 -14.20 -6.86
C GLU A 149 13.89 -12.71 -6.69
N MET A 150 14.76 -12.05 -5.92
CA MET A 150 14.87 -10.60 -6.01
C MET A 150 15.24 -10.31 -7.47
N GLN A 151 14.24 -9.90 -8.27
CA GLN A 151 14.55 -9.27 -9.53
C GLN A 151 15.22 -7.94 -9.20
N THR A 152 16.53 -7.96 -9.19
CA THR A 152 17.38 -6.78 -9.03
C THR A 152 17.34 -5.86 -10.26
N ASP A 153 16.50 -6.15 -11.24
CA ASP A 153 16.27 -5.34 -12.43
C ASP A 153 15.22 -4.24 -12.20
N VAL A 154 15.38 -3.49 -11.13
CA VAL A 154 14.80 -2.14 -11.11
C VAL A 154 15.71 -1.30 -12.00
N SER A 155 15.21 -0.88 -13.18
CA SER A 155 16.03 -0.08 -14.09
C SER A 155 16.44 1.24 -13.41
N ASP A 156 17.62 1.74 -13.75
CA ASP A 156 18.09 3.06 -13.27
C ASP A 156 17.06 4.16 -13.52
N GLU A 157 16.30 4.06 -14.61
CA GLU A 157 15.21 4.99 -14.92
C GLU A 157 14.07 4.95 -13.89
N THR A 158 13.71 3.75 -13.42
CA THR A 158 12.68 3.58 -12.38
C THR A 158 13.17 4.14 -11.04
N LEU A 159 14.44 3.87 -10.67
CA LEU A 159 15.04 4.42 -9.45
C LEU A 159 15.13 5.95 -9.51
N LEU A 160 15.53 6.51 -10.64
CA LEU A 160 15.59 7.96 -10.85
C LEU A 160 14.20 8.60 -10.76
N GLU A 161 13.18 7.96 -11.31
CA GLU A 161 11.83 8.51 -11.23
C GLU A 161 11.26 8.41 -9.82
N MET A 162 11.51 7.32 -9.10
CA MET A 162 11.15 7.20 -7.67
C MET A 162 11.86 8.27 -6.82
N ALA A 163 13.14 8.53 -7.08
CA ALA A 163 13.89 9.59 -6.40
C ALA A 163 13.33 10.99 -6.71
N ARG A 164 12.93 11.25 -7.94
CA ARG A 164 12.28 12.52 -8.33
C ARG A 164 10.95 12.71 -7.63
N GLN A 165 10.14 11.66 -7.53
CA GLN A 165 8.85 11.72 -6.83
C GLN A 165 9.04 11.90 -5.32
N ALA A 166 10.01 11.22 -4.72
CA ALA A 166 10.38 11.44 -3.32
C ALA A 166 10.83 12.90 -3.07
N MET A 167 11.57 13.49 -4.02
CA MET A 167 11.96 14.89 -3.96
C MET A 167 10.75 15.84 -3.96
N LEU A 168 9.72 15.58 -4.75
CA LEU A 168 8.51 16.41 -4.81
C LEU A 168 7.69 16.34 -3.51
N ARG A 169 7.85 15.28 -2.72
CA ARG A 169 7.18 15.06 -1.43
C ARG A 169 8.06 15.43 -0.23
N SER A 170 9.32 15.83 -0.48
CA SER A 170 10.22 16.18 0.62
C SER A 170 9.84 17.52 1.24
N TYR A 171 9.64 17.53 2.55
CA TYR A 171 9.43 18.73 3.33
C TYR A 171 10.78 19.34 3.71
N SER A 172 11.15 20.44 3.08
CA SER A 172 12.44 21.12 3.31
C SER A 172 12.25 22.62 3.64
N PRO A 173 11.62 22.93 4.81
CA PRO A 173 11.23 24.29 5.16
C PRO A 173 12.41 25.22 5.41
N TYR A 174 13.60 24.67 5.72
CA TYR A 174 14.79 25.46 6.07
C TYR A 174 15.78 25.62 4.92
N SER A 175 15.96 24.62 4.07
CA SER A 175 16.93 24.66 2.97
C SER A 175 16.34 25.16 1.66
N GLY A 176 15.02 25.01 1.47
CA GLY A 176 14.36 25.28 0.19
C GLY A 176 14.78 24.35 -0.96
N TYR A 177 15.65 23.34 -0.68
CA TYR A 177 16.10 22.35 -1.64
C TYR A 177 15.46 21.00 -1.34
N PRO A 178 14.44 20.58 -2.12
CA PRO A 178 13.87 19.24 -1.97
C PRO A 178 14.89 18.18 -2.39
N VAL A 179 15.07 17.17 -1.55
CA VAL A 179 15.97 16.02 -1.83
C VAL A 179 15.15 14.76 -1.83
N GLY A 180 15.29 13.95 -2.87
CA GLY A 180 14.75 12.61 -2.95
C GLY A 180 15.87 11.63 -3.27
N ALA A 181 15.82 10.45 -2.65
CA ALA A 181 16.72 9.36 -2.92
C ALA A 181 15.95 8.05 -3.06
N ALA A 182 16.36 7.23 -4.00
CA ALA A 182 15.96 5.83 -4.11
C ALA A 182 17.23 4.99 -4.06
N LEU A 183 17.24 3.97 -3.21
CA LEU A 183 18.39 3.07 -3.03
C LEU A 183 17.95 1.66 -3.38
N LEU A 184 18.70 1.02 -4.25
CA LEU A 184 18.66 -0.42 -4.42
C LEU A 184 19.65 -1.02 -3.42
N CYS A 185 19.13 -1.76 -2.44
CA CYS A 185 19.97 -2.46 -1.46
C CYS A 185 20.13 -3.90 -1.91
N GLU A 186 21.35 -4.34 -2.12
CA GLU A 186 21.68 -5.75 -2.19
C GLU A 186 21.64 -6.31 -0.76
N HIS A 187 20.92 -7.42 -0.56
CA HIS A 187 20.95 -8.12 0.71
C HIS A 187 22.36 -8.70 0.91
N PRO A 188 23.03 -8.47 2.04
CA PRO A 188 24.23 -9.23 2.34
C PRO A 188 23.85 -10.70 2.56
N ASP A 189 24.55 -11.61 1.88
CA ASP A 189 24.49 -13.06 2.10
C ASP A 189 24.66 -13.47 3.56
#